data_0c4b83400c8176ed4019e8c7e2c3e861
#
_entry.id   0c4b83400c8176ed4019e8c7e2c3e861
#
_cell.length_a   1.000
_cell.length_b   1.000
_cell.length_c   1.000
_cell.angle_alpha   90.00
_cell.angle_beta   90.00
_cell.angle_gamma   90.00
#
_symmetry.space_group_name_H-M   'P 1'
#
loop_
_entity.id
_entity.type
_entity.pdbx_description
1 polymer ?
#
loop_
_entity_poly.entity_id
_entity_poly.type
_entity_poly.pdbx_seq_one_letter_code
_entity_poly.pdbx_strand_id
1 'polypeptide(L)'
;MKRTLAIAGIAIVALGVVASSALFTVNEAQQALVLQFGEPRRVIQDPGLKVKIPFIQEVRLLDRRVLDLDPPVEQVILADQKRLDVDAFARYRIHDPLRFYQTAGTEAVAETRLNSIVNSSLRRVLGNVTVLAVLSDERARIMTDIKGQVNDEAKRFGIEIVDVRIRRADLPEETSQSIFVRMRSEREREAAEARAQGQEQSQQIKSRAERERTVIIAEAQRDAQILRGEGDNSALKLIAEATSQDPGFYGFYRSLEAYRKSLNGNDTTMVLSPTGEFFRYFNGTGPQVGGGAEAPAPAPAPAPAAPAQ
;
A
#
# COMPACT_ATOMS: atom_id res chain seq x y z
N MET A 1 -95.29 -34.62 1.48
CA MET A 1 -94.16 -35.14 2.20
C MET A 1 -92.88 -35.38 1.35
N LYS A 2 -92.92 -36.03 0.17
CA LYS A 2 -91.74 -36.29 -0.67
C LYS A 2 -91.05 -34.99 -1.19
N ARG A 3 -91.86 -33.98 -1.59
CA ARG A 3 -91.30 -32.71 -2.04
C ARG A 3 -90.64 -31.86 -0.96
N THR A 4 -91.17 -31.87 0.23
CA THR A 4 -90.56 -31.18 1.39
C THR A 4 -89.24 -31.79 1.85
N LEU A 5 -89.14 -33.12 1.81
CA LEU A 5 -87.93 -33.86 2.08
C LEU A 5 -86.85 -33.58 0.99
N ALA A 6 -87.24 -33.50 -0.28
CA ALA A 6 -86.30 -33.14 -1.35
C ALA A 6 -85.77 -31.71 -1.23
N ILE A 7 -86.63 -30.74 -0.89
CA ILE A 7 -86.26 -29.35 -0.65
C ILE A 7 -85.35 -29.25 0.57
N ALA A 8 -85.61 -29.96 1.63
CA ALA A 8 -84.76 -30.01 2.82
C ALA A 8 -83.37 -30.62 2.54
N GLY A 9 -83.33 -31.69 1.71
CA GLY A 9 -82.05 -32.27 1.27
C GLY A 9 -81.23 -31.30 0.42
N ILE A 10 -81.83 -30.61 -0.51
CA ILE A 10 -81.18 -29.58 -1.35
C ILE A 10 -80.62 -28.43 -0.42
N ALA A 11 -81.48 -28.00 0.51
CA ALA A 11 -81.04 -26.93 1.46
C ALA A 11 -79.83 -27.32 2.32
N ILE A 12 -79.79 -28.57 2.79
CA ILE A 12 -78.66 -29.11 3.58
C ILE A 12 -77.39 -29.18 2.70
N VAL A 13 -77.51 -29.67 1.47
CA VAL A 13 -76.39 -29.72 0.54
C VAL A 13 -75.91 -28.28 0.20
N ALA A 14 -76.82 -27.37 -0.06
CA ALA A 14 -76.47 -25.95 -0.34
C ALA A 14 -75.77 -25.33 0.93
N LEU A 15 -76.25 -25.58 2.12
CA LEU A 15 -75.63 -25.11 3.35
C LEU A 15 -74.23 -25.71 3.54
N GLY A 16 -74.06 -27.00 3.23
CA GLY A 16 -72.77 -27.66 3.24
C GLY A 16 -71.75 -27.08 2.27
N VAL A 17 -72.20 -26.78 1.04
CA VAL A 17 -71.37 -26.12 0.03
C VAL A 17 -70.97 -24.72 0.51
N VAL A 18 -71.93 -23.93 1.03
CA VAL A 18 -71.63 -22.59 1.58
C VAL A 18 -70.68 -22.68 2.78
N ALA A 19 -70.87 -23.63 3.69
CA ALA A 19 -69.99 -23.80 4.81
C ALA A 19 -68.56 -24.22 4.42
N SER A 20 -68.43 -25.13 3.44
CA SER A 20 -67.12 -25.50 2.90
C SER A 20 -66.40 -24.35 2.17
N SER A 21 -67.17 -23.52 1.47
CA SER A 21 -66.66 -22.33 0.76
C SER A 21 -66.31 -21.17 1.71
N ALA A 22 -66.83 -21.17 2.94
CA ALA A 22 -66.53 -20.16 3.98
C ALA A 22 -65.20 -20.42 4.73
N LEU A 23 -64.72 -21.67 4.69
CA LEU A 23 -63.53 -22.05 5.41
C LEU A 23 -62.29 -21.92 4.47
N PHE A 24 -61.18 -21.38 5.02
CA PHE A 24 -59.87 -21.38 4.35
C PHE A 24 -58.76 -21.55 5.36
N THR A 25 -57.64 -22.09 4.92
CA THR A 25 -56.49 -22.34 5.77
C THR A 25 -55.36 -21.39 5.45
N VAL A 26 -54.75 -20.78 6.44
CA VAL A 26 -53.56 -19.97 6.33
C VAL A 26 -52.37 -20.77 6.86
N ASN A 27 -51.36 -21.00 6.05
CA ASN A 27 -50.13 -21.68 6.42
C ASN A 27 -49.18 -20.71 7.18
N GLU A 28 -48.24 -21.26 7.97
CA GLU A 28 -47.22 -20.45 8.66
C GLU A 28 -46.34 -19.62 7.70
N ALA A 29 -46.16 -20.13 6.48
CA ALA A 29 -45.39 -19.46 5.44
C ALA A 29 -46.15 -18.31 4.78
N GLN A 30 -47.45 -18.16 5.05
CA GLN A 30 -48.36 -17.24 4.36
C GLN A 30 -49.07 -16.33 5.35
N GLN A 31 -49.52 -15.20 4.84
CA GLN A 31 -50.44 -14.29 5.52
C GLN A 31 -51.59 -13.98 4.57
N ALA A 32 -52.76 -13.79 5.12
CA ALA A 32 -53.97 -13.63 4.34
C ALA A 32 -54.52 -12.20 4.49
N LEU A 33 -54.82 -11.60 3.35
CA LEU A 33 -55.57 -10.33 3.27
C LEU A 33 -56.99 -10.63 2.81
N VAL A 34 -57.93 -10.34 3.64
CA VAL A 34 -59.34 -10.52 3.35
C VAL A 34 -59.87 -9.24 2.73
N LEU A 35 -60.30 -9.31 1.49
CA LEU A 35 -60.89 -8.22 0.70
C LEU A 35 -62.42 -8.38 0.68
N GLN A 36 -63.12 -7.26 0.75
CA GLN A 36 -64.57 -7.21 0.59
C GLN A 36 -64.86 -6.21 -0.55
N PHE A 37 -65.36 -6.69 -1.67
CA PHE A 37 -65.57 -5.87 -2.89
C PHE A 37 -64.31 -5.13 -3.35
N GLY A 38 -63.13 -5.75 -3.14
CA GLY A 38 -61.81 -5.14 -3.47
C GLY A 38 -61.20 -4.27 -2.37
N GLU A 39 -61.96 -3.92 -1.31
CA GLU A 39 -61.45 -3.17 -0.18
C GLU A 39 -60.83 -4.11 0.87
N PRO A 40 -59.60 -3.81 1.39
CA PRO A 40 -58.97 -4.58 2.44
C PRO A 40 -59.71 -4.34 3.77
N ARG A 41 -60.27 -5.40 4.36
CA ARG A 41 -61.01 -5.34 5.62
C ARG A 41 -60.23 -5.90 6.81
N ARG A 42 -59.48 -6.97 6.58
CA ARG A 42 -58.80 -7.67 7.67
C ARG A 42 -57.52 -8.36 7.19
N VAL A 43 -56.47 -8.16 7.95
CA VAL A 43 -55.18 -8.89 7.79
C VAL A 43 -55.14 -10.01 8.79
N ILE A 44 -54.80 -11.21 8.34
CA ILE A 44 -54.69 -12.43 9.17
C ILE A 44 -53.26 -12.93 9.04
N GLN A 45 -52.52 -12.82 10.12
CA GLN A 45 -51.11 -13.25 10.20
C GLN A 45 -50.96 -14.59 10.94
N ASP A 46 -51.97 -14.97 11.76
CA ASP A 46 -51.93 -16.20 12.51
C ASP A 46 -52.34 -17.36 11.63
N PRO A 47 -51.52 -18.44 11.62
CA PRO A 47 -51.83 -19.65 10.86
C PRO A 47 -53.05 -20.39 11.44
N GLY A 48 -53.64 -21.22 10.62
CA GLY A 48 -54.77 -22.05 11.02
C GLY A 48 -56.03 -21.87 10.15
N LEU A 49 -57.11 -22.50 10.59
CA LEU A 49 -58.40 -22.45 9.93
C LEU A 49 -59.11 -21.12 10.24
N LYS A 50 -59.48 -20.41 9.21
CA LYS A 50 -60.16 -19.12 9.30
C LYS A 50 -61.45 -19.14 8.48
N VAL A 51 -62.32 -18.17 8.78
CA VAL A 51 -63.63 -18.07 8.14
C VAL A 51 -63.72 -16.79 7.35
N LYS A 52 -64.28 -16.88 6.13
CA LYS A 52 -64.64 -15.78 5.27
C LYS A 52 -66.15 -15.85 4.90
N ILE A 53 -66.72 -14.71 4.51
CA ILE A 53 -68.06 -14.68 3.99
C ILE A 53 -67.99 -15.07 2.48
N PRO A 54 -68.53 -16.25 2.11
CA PRO A 54 -68.44 -16.67 0.70
C PRO A 54 -69.20 -15.69 -0.20
N PHE A 55 -68.76 -15.58 -1.46
CA PHE A 55 -69.27 -14.69 -2.50
C PHE A 55 -69.05 -13.17 -2.29
N ILE A 56 -68.79 -12.72 -1.06
CA ILE A 56 -68.58 -11.29 -0.74
C ILE A 56 -67.11 -11.01 -0.45
N GLN A 57 -66.45 -11.96 0.21
CA GLN A 57 -65.05 -11.80 0.62
C GLN A 57 -64.12 -12.66 -0.23
N GLU A 58 -63.09 -12.03 -0.77
CA GLU A 58 -61.97 -12.65 -1.45
C GLU A 58 -60.75 -12.70 -0.50
N VAL A 59 -60.01 -13.80 -0.53
CA VAL A 59 -58.77 -13.93 0.27
C VAL A 59 -57.59 -13.95 -0.65
N ARG A 60 -56.68 -12.99 -0.44
CA ARG A 60 -55.37 -12.95 -1.10
C ARG A 60 -54.34 -13.50 -0.11
N LEU A 61 -53.68 -14.58 -0.50
CA LEU A 61 -52.54 -15.13 0.24
C LEU A 61 -51.28 -14.48 -0.26
N LEU A 62 -50.50 -13.94 0.69
CA LEU A 62 -49.20 -13.34 0.43
C LEU A 62 -48.14 -14.16 1.18
N ASP A 63 -46.96 -14.29 0.58
CA ASP A 63 -45.85 -14.98 1.23
C ASP A 63 -45.29 -14.14 2.41
N ARG A 64 -45.06 -14.78 3.55
CA ARG A 64 -44.50 -14.18 4.76
C ARG A 64 -42.98 -14.44 4.90
N ARG A 65 -42.48 -15.41 4.13
CA ARG A 65 -41.07 -15.77 4.13
C ARG A 65 -40.23 -14.64 3.54
N VAL A 66 -38.93 -14.79 3.70
CA VAL A 66 -37.95 -13.96 3.01
C VAL A 66 -37.89 -14.40 1.55
N LEU A 67 -38.15 -13.49 0.66
CA LEU A 67 -38.12 -13.66 -0.79
C LEU A 67 -36.85 -13.09 -1.36
N ASP A 68 -36.33 -13.72 -2.41
CA ASP A 68 -35.17 -13.24 -3.12
C ASP A 68 -35.61 -12.28 -4.26
N LEU A 69 -34.80 -11.26 -4.50
CA LEU A 69 -34.94 -10.29 -5.56
C LEU A 69 -33.62 -10.20 -6.31
N ASP A 70 -33.65 -10.51 -7.59
CA ASP A 70 -32.51 -10.44 -8.49
C ASP A 70 -32.70 -9.31 -9.52
N PRO A 71 -32.30 -8.06 -9.22
CA PRO A 71 -32.33 -6.98 -10.20
C PRO A 71 -31.40 -7.28 -11.37
N PRO A 72 -31.72 -6.79 -12.59
CA PRO A 72 -30.79 -6.90 -13.70
C PRO A 72 -29.47 -6.16 -13.39
N VAL A 73 -28.38 -6.67 -13.97
CA VAL A 73 -27.06 -6.05 -13.87
C VAL A 73 -27.14 -4.58 -14.30
N GLU A 74 -26.63 -3.71 -13.46
CA GLU A 74 -26.68 -2.26 -13.68
C GLU A 74 -25.28 -1.69 -13.85
N GLN A 75 -25.09 -0.87 -14.88
CA GLN A 75 -23.85 -0.14 -15.09
C GLN A 75 -23.85 1.16 -14.26
N VAL A 76 -22.91 1.27 -13.33
CA VAL A 76 -22.78 2.43 -12.44
C VAL A 76 -21.46 3.15 -12.71
N ILE A 77 -21.52 4.50 -12.72
CA ILE A 77 -20.34 5.35 -12.81
C ILE A 77 -19.96 5.74 -11.39
N LEU A 78 -18.72 5.41 -10.99
CA LEU A 78 -18.15 5.69 -9.68
C LEU A 78 -17.59 7.12 -9.60
N ALA A 79 -17.21 7.54 -8.38
CA ALA A 79 -16.62 8.86 -8.13
C ALA A 79 -15.31 9.11 -8.91
N ASP A 80 -14.55 8.06 -9.20
CA ASP A 80 -13.32 8.09 -10.02
C ASP A 80 -13.60 7.98 -11.54
N GLN A 81 -14.85 8.21 -11.97
CA GLN A 81 -15.33 8.19 -13.36
C GLN A 81 -15.16 6.82 -14.06
N LYS A 82 -14.89 5.77 -13.32
CA LYS A 82 -14.85 4.41 -13.85
C LYS A 82 -16.26 3.83 -13.92
N ARG A 83 -16.54 3.10 -14.98
CA ARG A 83 -17.79 2.35 -15.14
C ARG A 83 -17.61 0.97 -14.53
N LEU A 84 -18.61 0.54 -13.79
CA LEU A 84 -18.63 -0.76 -13.12
C LEU A 84 -19.98 -1.44 -13.41
N ASP A 85 -19.95 -2.66 -13.90
CA ASP A 85 -21.12 -3.51 -14.05
C ASP A 85 -21.37 -4.21 -12.71
N VAL A 86 -22.46 -3.85 -12.06
CA VAL A 86 -22.79 -4.30 -10.71
C VAL A 86 -23.93 -5.30 -10.76
N ASP A 87 -23.65 -6.52 -10.32
CA ASP A 87 -24.61 -7.58 -10.06
C ASP A 87 -24.90 -7.61 -8.56
N ALA A 88 -26.15 -7.33 -8.19
CA ALA A 88 -26.58 -7.28 -6.81
C ALA A 88 -27.83 -8.14 -6.61
N PHE A 89 -28.03 -8.62 -5.40
CA PHE A 89 -29.27 -9.27 -5.00
C PHE A 89 -29.78 -8.64 -3.71
N ALA A 90 -31.09 -8.71 -3.53
CA ALA A 90 -31.71 -8.27 -2.31
C ALA A 90 -32.60 -9.37 -1.74
N ARG A 91 -32.80 -9.35 -0.45
CA ARG A 91 -33.77 -10.21 0.24
C ARG A 91 -34.76 -9.33 0.93
N TYR A 92 -36.03 -9.61 0.68
CA TYR A 92 -37.13 -8.81 1.22
C TYR A 92 -38.19 -9.68 1.86
N ARG A 93 -39.02 -9.07 2.67
CA ARG A 93 -40.17 -9.69 3.31
C ARG A 93 -41.34 -8.72 3.29
N ILE A 94 -42.54 -9.24 3.04
CA ILE A 94 -43.77 -8.45 3.12
C ILE A 94 -44.16 -8.33 4.60
N HIS A 95 -43.86 -7.15 5.20
CA HIS A 95 -44.13 -6.88 6.59
C HIS A 95 -45.57 -6.40 6.83
N ASP A 96 -46.08 -5.50 5.94
CA ASP A 96 -47.40 -4.93 6.03
C ASP A 96 -48.22 -5.29 4.76
N PRO A 97 -49.06 -6.36 4.83
CA PRO A 97 -49.88 -6.81 3.73
C PRO A 97 -50.88 -5.75 3.22
N LEU A 98 -51.36 -4.89 4.14
CA LEU A 98 -52.31 -3.85 3.80
C LEU A 98 -51.67 -2.80 2.88
N ARG A 99 -50.56 -2.25 3.31
CA ARG A 99 -49.79 -1.27 2.52
C ARG A 99 -49.29 -1.88 1.22
N PHE A 100 -48.81 -3.13 1.29
CA PHE A 100 -48.35 -3.86 0.09
C PHE A 100 -49.46 -3.93 -0.95
N TYR A 101 -50.67 -4.34 -0.57
CA TYR A 101 -51.79 -4.43 -1.49
C TYR A 101 -52.23 -3.06 -2.05
N GLN A 102 -52.27 -2.02 -1.21
CA GLN A 102 -52.66 -0.67 -1.60
C GLN A 102 -51.68 -0.02 -2.56
N THR A 103 -50.40 -0.33 -2.46
CA THR A 103 -49.32 0.36 -3.21
C THR A 103 -48.81 -0.45 -4.39
N ALA A 104 -48.58 -1.75 -4.23
CA ALA A 104 -48.08 -2.64 -5.25
C ALA A 104 -49.16 -3.55 -5.86
N GLY A 105 -50.14 -3.98 -5.05
CA GLY A 105 -51.22 -4.84 -5.49
C GLY A 105 -50.85 -6.27 -5.76
N THR A 106 -49.75 -6.52 -6.47
CA THR A 106 -49.21 -7.84 -6.82
C THR A 106 -47.73 -7.92 -6.60
N GLU A 107 -47.24 -9.14 -6.43
CA GLU A 107 -45.80 -9.42 -6.21
C GLU A 107 -44.94 -8.97 -7.43
N ALA A 108 -45.39 -9.25 -8.64
CA ALA A 108 -44.68 -8.85 -9.86
C ALA A 108 -44.50 -7.33 -9.98
N VAL A 109 -45.53 -6.55 -9.60
CA VAL A 109 -45.41 -5.07 -9.58
C VAL A 109 -44.47 -4.61 -8.47
N ALA A 110 -44.54 -5.28 -7.31
CA ALA A 110 -43.60 -5.00 -6.22
C ALA A 110 -42.14 -5.27 -6.62
N GLU A 111 -41.86 -6.41 -7.23
CA GLU A 111 -40.53 -6.76 -7.74
C GLU A 111 -39.99 -5.71 -8.74
N THR A 112 -40.82 -5.29 -9.70
CA THR A 112 -40.44 -4.27 -10.68
C THR A 112 -40.08 -2.95 -9.99
N ARG A 113 -40.87 -2.53 -9.00
CA ARG A 113 -40.59 -1.31 -8.21
C ARG A 113 -39.37 -1.46 -7.34
N LEU A 114 -39.19 -2.61 -6.65
CA LEU A 114 -38.03 -2.88 -5.85
C LEU A 114 -36.75 -2.93 -6.67
N ASN A 115 -36.76 -3.54 -7.85
CA ASN A 115 -35.64 -3.52 -8.78
C ASN A 115 -35.21 -2.08 -9.11
N SER A 116 -36.17 -1.21 -9.40
CA SER A 116 -35.90 0.20 -9.66
C SER A 116 -35.34 0.94 -8.45
N ILE A 117 -35.85 0.65 -7.24
CA ILE A 117 -35.36 1.23 -5.99
C ILE A 117 -33.94 0.75 -5.69
N VAL A 118 -33.66 -0.54 -5.82
CA VAL A 118 -32.32 -1.11 -5.60
C VAL A 118 -31.32 -0.49 -6.58
N ASN A 119 -31.63 -0.46 -7.87
CA ASN A 119 -30.75 0.10 -8.88
C ASN A 119 -30.50 1.61 -8.66
N SER A 120 -31.54 2.38 -8.31
CA SER A 120 -31.38 3.81 -8.02
C SER A 120 -30.51 4.06 -6.77
N SER A 121 -30.66 3.24 -5.73
CA SER A 121 -29.87 3.32 -4.51
C SER A 121 -28.43 2.88 -4.73
N LEU A 122 -28.21 1.81 -5.50
CA LEU A 122 -26.88 1.38 -5.93
C LEU A 122 -26.16 2.52 -6.65
N ARG A 123 -26.80 3.13 -7.63
CA ARG A 123 -26.23 4.24 -8.40
C ARG A 123 -25.91 5.45 -7.52
N ARG A 124 -26.77 5.78 -6.56
CA ARG A 124 -26.60 6.91 -5.65
C ARG A 124 -25.45 6.71 -4.68
N VAL A 125 -25.35 5.53 -4.07
CA VAL A 125 -24.29 5.23 -3.09
C VAL A 125 -22.96 5.00 -3.79
N LEU A 126 -22.93 4.16 -4.83
CA LEU A 126 -21.70 3.83 -5.55
C LEU A 126 -21.13 5.01 -6.33
N GLY A 127 -21.97 5.93 -6.79
CA GLY A 127 -21.52 7.17 -7.45
C GLY A 127 -20.65 8.09 -6.59
N ASN A 128 -20.69 7.92 -5.28
CA ASN A 128 -19.89 8.70 -4.33
C ASN A 128 -18.64 7.96 -3.81
N VAL A 129 -18.38 6.73 -4.27
CA VAL A 129 -17.25 5.92 -3.80
C VAL A 129 -16.32 5.55 -4.96
N THR A 130 -15.08 5.21 -4.64
CA THR A 130 -14.08 4.77 -5.62
C THR A 130 -14.10 3.25 -5.79
N VAL A 131 -13.54 2.75 -6.91
CA VAL A 131 -13.37 1.28 -7.12
C VAL A 131 -12.64 0.64 -5.96
N LEU A 132 -11.61 1.30 -5.44
CA LEU A 132 -10.82 0.76 -4.33
C LEU A 132 -11.67 0.57 -3.07
N ALA A 133 -12.56 1.50 -2.75
CA ALA A 133 -13.47 1.40 -1.61
C ALA A 133 -14.44 0.21 -1.74
N VAL A 134 -14.94 -0.06 -2.96
CA VAL A 134 -15.82 -1.20 -3.23
C VAL A 134 -15.10 -2.54 -3.05
N LEU A 135 -13.78 -2.59 -3.30
CA LEU A 135 -12.95 -3.80 -3.20
C LEU A 135 -12.25 -3.95 -1.84
N SER A 136 -12.33 -2.95 -0.96
CA SER A 136 -11.70 -2.93 0.36
C SER A 136 -12.67 -3.30 1.48
N ASP A 137 -12.20 -3.24 2.72
CA ASP A 137 -13.01 -3.47 3.93
C ASP A 137 -14.16 -2.47 4.10
N GLU A 138 -14.12 -1.34 3.41
CA GLU A 138 -15.22 -0.36 3.37
C GLU A 138 -16.48 -0.90 2.68
N ARG A 139 -16.37 -2.00 1.93
CA ARG A 139 -17.50 -2.67 1.27
C ARG A 139 -18.64 -2.97 2.24
N ALA A 140 -18.34 -3.41 3.45
CA ALA A 140 -19.36 -3.74 4.47
C ALA A 140 -20.21 -2.51 4.85
N ARG A 141 -19.57 -1.36 4.98
CA ARG A 141 -20.24 -0.08 5.25
C ARG A 141 -21.10 0.35 4.07
N ILE A 142 -20.56 0.28 2.86
CA ILE A 142 -21.30 0.60 1.63
C ILE A 142 -22.56 -0.26 1.51
N MET A 143 -22.48 -1.57 1.79
CA MET A 143 -23.65 -2.47 1.79
C MET A 143 -24.68 -2.06 2.85
N THR A 144 -24.25 -1.65 4.02
CA THR A 144 -25.15 -1.17 5.09
C THR A 144 -25.87 0.12 4.67
N ASP A 145 -25.18 1.04 4.03
CA ASP A 145 -25.75 2.30 3.55
C ASP A 145 -26.77 2.05 2.42
N ILE A 146 -26.45 1.16 1.49
CA ILE A 146 -27.37 0.76 0.41
C ILE A 146 -28.62 0.11 1.02
N LYS A 147 -28.45 -0.86 1.92
CA LYS A 147 -29.56 -1.51 2.62
C LYS A 147 -30.44 -0.49 3.33
N GLY A 148 -29.86 0.47 4.04
CA GLY A 148 -30.57 1.54 4.73
C GLY A 148 -31.47 2.34 3.79
N GLN A 149 -30.89 2.83 2.69
CA GLN A 149 -31.64 3.62 1.70
C GLN A 149 -32.75 2.82 1.02
N VAL A 150 -32.44 1.59 0.57
CA VAL A 150 -33.44 0.72 -0.07
C VAL A 150 -34.58 0.41 0.90
N ASN A 151 -34.26 0.11 2.18
CA ASN A 151 -35.26 -0.20 3.20
C ASN A 151 -36.18 0.99 3.49
N ASP A 152 -35.66 2.22 3.56
CA ASP A 152 -36.45 3.42 3.82
C ASP A 152 -37.44 3.72 2.67
N GLU A 153 -37.05 3.45 1.43
CA GLU A 153 -37.94 3.56 0.29
C GLU A 153 -38.95 2.38 0.23
N ALA A 154 -38.49 1.15 0.52
CA ALA A 154 -39.30 -0.06 0.50
C ALA A 154 -40.40 -0.08 1.59
N LYS A 155 -40.18 0.54 2.73
CA LYS A 155 -41.16 0.69 3.82
C LYS A 155 -42.47 1.35 3.35
N ARG A 156 -42.40 2.22 2.35
CA ARG A 156 -43.60 2.88 1.79
C ARG A 156 -44.53 1.87 1.10
N PHE A 157 -43.98 0.76 0.66
CA PHE A 157 -44.70 -0.35 0.01
C PHE A 157 -45.08 -1.47 0.98
N GLY A 158 -44.85 -1.29 2.30
CA GLY A 158 -45.09 -2.34 3.30
C GLY A 158 -44.08 -3.49 3.25
N ILE A 159 -42.91 -3.27 2.63
CA ILE A 159 -41.85 -4.23 2.45
C ILE A 159 -40.69 -3.87 3.37
N GLU A 160 -40.10 -4.88 3.99
CA GLU A 160 -38.90 -4.79 4.78
C GLU A 160 -37.74 -5.45 4.02
N ILE A 161 -36.64 -4.74 3.87
CA ILE A 161 -35.42 -5.28 3.26
C ILE A 161 -34.58 -5.94 4.34
N VAL A 162 -34.42 -7.25 4.22
CA VAL A 162 -33.63 -8.08 5.16
C VAL A 162 -32.14 -7.91 4.88
N ASP A 163 -31.74 -7.98 3.60
CA ASP A 163 -30.34 -7.85 3.20
C ASP A 163 -30.23 -7.34 1.76
N VAL A 164 -29.13 -6.63 1.46
CA VAL A 164 -28.75 -6.24 0.12
C VAL A 164 -27.26 -6.48 -0.04
N ARG A 165 -26.87 -7.20 -1.08
CA ARG A 165 -25.44 -7.47 -1.33
C ARG A 165 -25.12 -7.40 -2.81
N ILE A 166 -23.93 -6.88 -3.08
CA ILE A 166 -23.32 -6.98 -4.40
C ILE A 166 -22.72 -8.38 -4.53
N ARG A 167 -23.13 -9.12 -5.53
CA ARG A 167 -22.59 -10.44 -5.88
C ARG A 167 -21.28 -10.29 -6.62
N ARG A 168 -21.27 -9.42 -7.64
CA ARG A 168 -20.14 -9.18 -8.51
C ARG A 168 -20.10 -7.71 -8.93
N ALA A 169 -18.91 -7.19 -9.08
CA ALA A 169 -18.65 -5.85 -9.54
C ALA A 169 -17.44 -5.89 -10.48
N ASP A 170 -17.74 -5.89 -11.78
CA ASP A 170 -16.76 -6.06 -12.84
C ASP A 170 -16.63 -4.80 -13.70
N LEU A 171 -15.46 -4.63 -14.28
CA LEU A 171 -15.25 -3.62 -15.31
C LEU A 171 -15.84 -4.13 -16.62
N PRO A 172 -16.53 -3.28 -17.43
CA PRO A 172 -17.03 -3.67 -18.74
C PRO A 172 -15.92 -4.27 -19.62
N GLU A 173 -16.19 -5.38 -20.27
CA GLU A 173 -15.20 -6.13 -21.07
C GLU A 173 -14.50 -5.27 -22.13
N GLU A 174 -15.24 -4.35 -22.77
CA GLU A 174 -14.71 -3.48 -23.84
C GLU A 174 -13.61 -2.52 -23.36
N THR A 175 -13.66 -2.12 -22.09
CA THR A 175 -12.72 -1.15 -21.52
C THR A 175 -11.69 -1.78 -20.58
N SER A 176 -11.92 -3.00 -20.15
CA SER A 176 -11.12 -3.70 -19.13
C SER A 176 -9.65 -3.81 -19.56
N GLN A 177 -9.38 -4.26 -20.80
CA GLN A 177 -8.02 -4.42 -21.31
C GLN A 177 -7.24 -3.10 -21.35
N SER A 178 -7.86 -2.02 -21.82
CA SER A 178 -7.22 -0.70 -21.89
C SER A 178 -6.96 -0.10 -20.52
N ILE A 179 -7.87 -0.33 -19.58
CA ILE A 179 -7.71 0.10 -18.18
C ILE A 179 -6.58 -0.67 -17.49
N PHE A 180 -6.51 -2.00 -17.67
CA PHE A 180 -5.41 -2.81 -17.12
C PHE A 180 -4.05 -2.40 -17.67
N VAL A 181 -3.92 -2.15 -18.97
CA VAL A 181 -2.69 -1.64 -19.57
C VAL A 181 -2.31 -0.28 -18.99
N ARG A 182 -3.28 0.63 -18.84
CA ARG A 182 -3.06 1.95 -18.25
C ARG A 182 -2.62 1.86 -16.79
N MET A 183 -3.33 1.07 -15.96
CA MET A 183 -3.00 0.86 -14.55
C MET A 183 -1.61 0.25 -14.38
N ARG A 184 -1.27 -0.72 -15.25
CA ARG A 184 0.07 -1.32 -15.27
C ARG A 184 1.15 -0.29 -15.58
N SER A 185 0.96 0.53 -16.64
CA SER A 185 1.89 1.60 -16.99
C SER A 185 2.04 2.64 -15.87
N GLU A 186 0.96 2.98 -15.19
CA GLU A 186 0.96 3.92 -14.08
C GLU A 186 1.75 3.37 -12.88
N ARG A 187 1.52 2.09 -12.52
CA ARG A 187 2.30 1.42 -11.48
C ARG A 187 3.78 1.23 -11.83
N GLU A 188 4.08 0.96 -13.10
CA GLU A 188 5.45 0.88 -13.58
C GLU A 188 6.16 2.25 -13.47
N ARG A 189 5.45 3.37 -13.77
CA ARG A 189 5.98 4.72 -13.58
C ARG A 189 6.22 5.06 -12.12
N GLU A 190 5.23 4.83 -11.25
CA GLU A 190 5.38 5.03 -9.80
C GLU A 190 6.57 4.24 -9.23
N ALA A 191 6.69 2.98 -9.63
CA ALA A 191 7.80 2.13 -9.21
C ALA A 191 9.16 2.59 -9.79
N ALA A 192 9.19 3.12 -11.01
CA ALA A 192 10.39 3.68 -11.61
C ALA A 192 10.80 4.98 -10.90
N GLU A 193 9.86 5.85 -10.60
CA GLU A 193 10.09 7.08 -9.86
C GLU A 193 10.60 6.82 -8.45
N ALA A 194 9.96 5.91 -7.70
CA ALA A 194 10.42 5.52 -6.36
C ALA A 194 11.84 4.93 -6.38
N ARG A 195 12.16 4.12 -7.41
CA ARG A 195 13.52 3.59 -7.58
C ARG A 195 14.53 4.69 -7.92
N ALA A 196 14.18 5.64 -8.79
CA ALA A 196 15.04 6.76 -9.15
C ALA A 196 15.33 7.66 -7.93
N GLN A 197 14.31 7.98 -7.12
CA GLN A 197 14.46 8.72 -5.87
C GLN A 197 15.36 7.97 -4.87
N GLY A 198 15.15 6.65 -4.75
CA GLY A 198 16.00 5.80 -3.89
C GLY A 198 17.46 5.76 -4.35
N GLN A 199 17.70 5.70 -5.67
CA GLN A 199 19.04 5.77 -6.25
C GLN A 199 19.70 7.14 -6.03
N GLU A 200 18.96 8.23 -6.22
CA GLU A 200 19.44 9.59 -5.96
C GLU A 200 19.86 9.75 -4.49
N GLN A 201 19.00 9.36 -3.55
CA GLN A 201 19.32 9.42 -2.12
C GLN A 201 20.53 8.56 -1.78
N SER A 202 20.61 7.34 -2.32
CA SER A 202 21.77 6.47 -2.13
C SER A 202 23.06 7.11 -2.64
N GLN A 203 23.02 7.72 -3.82
CA GLN A 203 24.18 8.41 -4.40
C GLN A 203 24.59 9.63 -3.57
N GLN A 204 23.63 10.40 -3.08
CA GLN A 204 23.91 11.54 -2.19
C GLN A 204 24.58 11.10 -0.89
N ILE A 205 24.07 10.03 -0.27
CA ILE A 205 24.65 9.48 0.98
C ILE A 205 26.07 8.97 0.71
N LYS A 206 26.28 8.18 -0.35
CA LYS A 206 27.58 7.66 -0.74
C LYS A 206 28.59 8.79 -1.01
N SER A 207 28.18 9.79 -1.80
CA SER A 207 29.04 10.92 -2.13
C SER A 207 29.42 11.77 -0.90
N ARG A 208 28.49 11.90 0.07
CA ARG A 208 28.77 12.56 1.34
C ARG A 208 29.76 11.76 2.19
N ALA A 209 29.51 10.47 2.36
CA ALA A 209 30.39 9.59 3.12
C ALA A 209 31.80 9.49 2.51
N GLU A 210 31.92 9.40 1.18
CA GLU A 210 33.20 9.39 0.47
C GLU A 210 33.98 10.70 0.68
N ARG A 211 33.27 11.82 0.65
CA ARG A 211 33.86 13.14 0.93
C ARG A 211 34.36 13.25 2.37
N GLU A 212 33.52 12.86 3.33
CA GLU A 212 33.90 12.82 4.75
C GLU A 212 35.09 11.90 5.00
N ARG A 213 35.07 10.70 4.40
CA ARG A 213 36.20 9.76 4.46
C ARG A 213 37.49 10.40 3.92
N THR A 214 37.41 11.05 2.77
CA THR A 214 38.57 11.72 2.14
C THR A 214 39.12 12.84 3.04
N VAL A 215 38.25 13.64 3.63
CA VAL A 215 38.65 14.70 4.56
C VAL A 215 39.32 14.13 5.80
N ILE A 216 38.71 13.13 6.46
CA ILE A 216 39.25 12.48 7.65
C ILE A 216 40.63 11.87 7.37
N ILE A 217 40.81 11.19 6.24
CA ILE A 217 42.08 10.60 5.85
C ILE A 217 43.14 11.69 5.59
N ALA A 218 42.76 12.76 4.87
CA ALA A 218 43.68 13.86 4.58
C ALA A 218 44.10 14.62 5.85
N GLU A 219 43.19 14.84 6.78
CA GLU A 219 43.49 15.45 8.09
C GLU A 219 44.42 14.56 8.92
N ALA A 220 44.09 13.27 8.99
CA ALA A 220 44.97 12.32 9.73
C ALA A 220 46.39 12.23 9.11
N GLN A 221 46.49 12.26 7.79
CA GLN A 221 47.78 12.28 7.09
C GLN A 221 48.55 13.57 7.37
N ARG A 222 47.86 14.72 7.32
CA ARG A 222 48.46 16.03 7.67
C ARG A 222 49.00 16.00 9.11
N ASP A 223 48.17 15.58 10.05
CA ASP A 223 48.55 15.55 11.46
C ASP A 223 49.71 14.57 11.74
N ALA A 224 49.69 13.41 11.06
CA ALA A 224 50.78 12.47 11.10
C ALA A 224 52.10 13.05 10.54
N GLN A 225 52.04 13.85 9.45
CA GLN A 225 53.24 14.49 8.90
C GLN A 225 53.74 15.62 9.81
N ILE A 226 52.87 16.41 10.41
CA ILE A 226 53.22 17.45 11.36
C ILE A 226 53.94 16.81 12.57
N LEU A 227 53.34 15.77 13.16
CA LEU A 227 53.90 15.08 14.31
C LEU A 227 55.26 14.42 14.00
N ARG A 228 55.39 13.82 12.78
CA ARG A 228 56.71 13.32 12.33
C ARG A 228 57.73 14.44 12.19
N GLY A 229 57.33 15.57 11.55
CA GLY A 229 58.21 16.72 11.39
C GLY A 229 58.64 17.33 12.73
N GLU A 230 57.75 17.39 13.72
CA GLU A 230 58.09 17.83 15.08
C GLU A 230 59.02 16.82 15.78
N GLY A 231 58.77 15.52 15.59
CA GLY A 231 59.65 14.46 16.09
C GLY A 231 61.03 14.51 15.48
N ASP A 232 61.14 14.64 14.17
CA ASP A 232 62.39 14.76 13.43
C ASP A 232 63.15 16.03 13.82
N ASN A 233 62.44 17.17 13.95
CA ASN A 233 63.05 18.42 14.45
C ASN A 233 63.62 18.28 15.86
N SER A 234 62.86 17.61 16.77
CA SER A 234 63.30 17.37 18.12
C SER A 234 64.51 16.43 18.16
N ALA A 235 64.52 15.37 17.36
CA ALA A 235 65.62 14.45 17.23
C ALA A 235 66.88 15.15 16.65
N LEU A 236 66.71 15.96 15.60
CA LEU A 236 67.79 16.73 15.01
C LEU A 236 68.41 17.74 16.01
N LYS A 237 67.54 18.44 16.78
CA LYS A 237 68.06 19.34 17.86
C LYS A 237 68.89 18.63 18.89
N LEU A 238 68.39 17.49 19.40
CA LEU A 238 69.10 16.69 20.36
C LEU A 238 70.46 16.18 19.82
N ILE A 239 70.47 15.72 18.56
CA ILE A 239 71.70 15.31 17.88
C ILE A 239 72.60 16.51 17.67
N ALA A 240 72.12 17.67 17.26
CA ALA A 240 72.93 18.85 17.10
C ALA A 240 73.57 19.36 18.41
N GLU A 241 72.79 19.34 19.51
CA GLU A 241 73.25 19.67 20.83
C GLU A 241 74.39 18.71 21.32
N ALA A 242 74.11 17.41 21.14
CA ALA A 242 75.11 16.39 21.49
C ALA A 242 76.40 16.51 20.64
N THR A 243 76.26 16.80 19.36
CA THR A 243 77.39 16.95 18.41
C THR A 243 78.20 18.21 18.68
N SER A 244 77.56 19.28 19.15
CA SER A 244 78.24 20.52 19.49
C SER A 244 79.26 20.37 20.65
N GLN A 245 79.12 19.33 21.50
CA GLN A 245 80.02 19.03 22.58
C GLN A 245 81.32 18.45 22.10
N ASP A 246 81.36 17.59 21.10
CA ASP A 246 82.55 17.09 20.44
C ASP A 246 82.36 16.82 18.94
N PRO A 247 82.57 17.84 18.10
CA PRO A 247 82.43 17.75 16.65
C PRO A 247 83.38 16.75 15.98
N GLY A 248 84.54 16.55 16.59
CA GLY A 248 85.56 15.63 16.05
C GLY A 248 85.14 14.16 16.19
N PHE A 249 84.66 13.79 17.37
CA PHE A 249 84.10 12.44 17.61
C PHE A 249 82.87 12.15 16.73
N TYR A 250 81.97 13.12 16.56
CA TYR A 250 80.82 12.95 15.69
C TYR A 250 81.23 12.73 14.22
N GLY A 251 82.16 13.50 13.72
CA GLY A 251 82.67 13.33 12.34
C GLY A 251 83.26 11.92 12.14
N PHE A 252 83.99 11.42 13.13
CA PHE A 252 84.53 10.07 13.10
C PHE A 252 83.42 9.01 13.15
N TYR A 253 82.48 9.11 14.07
CA TYR A 253 81.39 8.18 14.22
C TYR A 253 80.52 8.13 12.95
N ARG A 254 80.19 9.28 12.35
CA ARG A 254 79.43 9.41 11.14
C ARG A 254 80.11 8.80 9.91
N SER A 255 81.41 8.96 9.81
CA SER A 255 82.19 8.33 8.76
C SER A 255 82.17 6.79 8.87
N LEU A 256 82.34 6.24 10.10
CA LEU A 256 82.24 4.80 10.33
C LEU A 256 80.83 4.25 10.00
N GLU A 257 79.80 4.99 10.33
CA GLU A 257 78.42 4.61 9.97
C GLU A 257 78.20 4.64 8.44
N ALA A 258 78.73 5.65 7.77
CA ALA A 258 78.71 5.74 6.30
C ALA A 258 79.46 4.55 5.66
N TYR A 259 80.60 4.20 6.19
CA TYR A 259 81.38 3.03 5.74
C TYR A 259 80.57 1.75 5.91
N ARG A 260 79.96 1.53 7.07
CA ARG A 260 79.15 0.36 7.36
C ARG A 260 77.92 0.26 6.37
N LYS A 261 77.29 1.39 6.07
CA LYS A 261 76.16 1.41 5.18
C LYS A 261 76.52 1.23 3.68
N SER A 262 77.67 1.82 3.28
CA SER A 262 78.06 1.76 1.86
C SER A 262 78.84 0.47 1.50
N LEU A 263 79.49 -0.15 2.49
CA LEU A 263 80.27 -1.37 2.24
C LEU A 263 79.48 -2.68 2.48
N ASN A 264 78.29 -2.60 2.98
CA ASN A 264 77.44 -3.77 3.33
C ASN A 264 76.56 -4.29 2.13
N GLY A 265 76.73 -3.74 0.97
CA GLY A 265 75.93 -4.13 -0.22
C GLY A 265 76.67 -5.21 -1.04
N ASN A 266 76.06 -6.38 -1.16
CA ASN A 266 76.59 -7.50 -1.94
C ASN A 266 76.60 -7.26 -3.46
N ASP A 267 76.12 -6.11 -3.93
CA ASP A 267 75.83 -5.88 -5.34
C ASP A 267 76.36 -4.55 -5.91
N THR A 268 77.22 -3.84 -5.18
CA THR A 268 77.70 -2.54 -5.62
C THR A 268 79.24 -2.54 -5.74
N THR A 269 79.72 -2.38 -6.96
CA THR A 269 81.15 -2.15 -7.23
C THR A 269 81.44 -0.65 -7.12
N MET A 270 82.15 -0.27 -6.08
CA MET A 270 82.46 1.13 -5.84
C MET A 270 83.92 1.40 -6.27
N VAL A 271 84.16 2.27 -7.19
CA VAL A 271 85.48 2.73 -7.61
C VAL A 271 85.78 4.00 -6.83
N LEU A 272 86.64 3.94 -5.88
CA LEU A 272 87.00 5.05 -4.99
C LEU A 272 88.51 5.34 -5.14
N SER A 273 88.87 6.64 -5.11
CA SER A 273 90.23 7.07 -5.04
C SER A 273 90.71 6.87 -3.57
N PRO A 274 91.89 6.24 -3.35
CA PRO A 274 92.38 6.01 -1.99
C PRO A 274 92.80 7.31 -1.27
N THR A 275 92.88 8.42 -1.95
CA THR A 275 93.26 9.76 -1.37
C THR A 275 92.00 10.64 -1.14
N GLY A 276 90.76 10.10 -1.40
CA GLY A 276 89.52 10.84 -1.19
C GLY A 276 89.19 11.10 0.27
N GLU A 277 88.48 12.16 0.61
CA GLU A 277 88.00 12.47 1.98
C GLU A 277 87.19 11.35 2.61
N PHE A 278 86.62 10.48 1.81
CA PHE A 278 85.90 9.31 2.29
C PHE A 278 86.74 8.36 3.06
N PHE A 279 88.06 8.14 2.71
CA PHE A 279 89.01 7.26 3.43
C PHE A 279 89.89 7.98 4.44
N ARG A 280 89.59 9.24 4.76
CA ARG A 280 90.38 10.06 5.67
C ARG A 280 90.68 9.39 7.02
N TYR A 281 89.71 8.76 7.58
CA TYR A 281 89.83 8.02 8.88
C TYR A 281 90.38 6.58 8.71
N PHE A 282 90.32 6.02 7.54
CA PHE A 282 90.85 4.71 7.24
C PHE A 282 92.31 4.69 7.00
N ASN A 283 92.83 5.79 6.47
CA ASN A 283 94.27 5.95 6.18
C ASN A 283 95.09 6.49 7.36
N GLY A 284 94.60 6.53 8.60
CA GLY A 284 95.29 6.82 9.81
C GLY A 284 95.67 8.27 10.04
N THR A 285 95.17 9.22 9.23
CA THR A 285 95.40 10.65 9.44
C THR A 285 94.26 11.18 10.36
N GLY A 286 94.47 11.10 11.68
CA GLY A 286 93.58 11.68 12.68
C GLY A 286 93.48 13.21 12.52
N PRO A 287 92.43 13.84 13.09
CA PRO A 287 92.13 15.24 12.89
C PRO A 287 93.28 16.16 13.41
N GLN A 288 93.86 16.90 12.52
CA GLN A 288 94.59 18.12 12.92
C GLN A 288 93.59 19.20 13.24
N VAL A 289 93.42 19.51 14.48
CA VAL A 289 92.63 20.67 14.94
C VAL A 289 93.38 21.92 14.54
N GLY A 290 92.79 22.63 13.60
CA GLY A 290 93.27 23.99 13.26
C GLY A 290 93.35 24.23 11.75
N GLY A 291 92.47 24.99 11.21
CA GLY A 291 92.54 25.60 9.87
C GLY A 291 91.16 25.81 9.24
N GLY A 292 90.68 27.02 9.27
CA GLY A 292 89.44 27.41 8.68
C GLY A 292 89.32 27.02 7.18
N ALA A 293 88.24 26.45 6.82
CA ALA A 293 87.85 26.28 5.40
C ALA A 293 86.51 26.91 5.19
N GLU A 294 86.57 27.86 4.31
CA GLU A 294 85.53 28.64 3.68
C GLU A 294 84.36 27.72 3.20
N ALA A 295 83.12 28.08 3.58
CA ALA A 295 81.94 27.33 3.23
C ALA A 295 81.64 27.44 1.71
N PRO A 296 81.38 26.36 1.01
CA PRO A 296 80.89 26.43 -0.35
C PRO A 296 79.45 26.98 -0.44
N ALA A 297 79.21 27.87 -1.42
CA ALA A 297 77.93 28.51 -1.68
C ALA A 297 76.81 27.50 -1.97
N PRO A 298 75.56 27.79 -1.57
CA PRO A 298 74.43 26.89 -1.80
C PRO A 298 74.07 26.84 -3.29
N ALA A 299 73.83 25.60 -3.79
CA ALA A 299 73.35 25.31 -5.13
C ALA A 299 71.92 25.88 -5.33
N PRO A 300 71.58 26.33 -6.54
CA PRO A 300 70.25 26.87 -6.82
C PRO A 300 69.14 25.81 -6.78
N ALA A 301 68.00 26.22 -6.25
CA ALA A 301 66.82 25.42 -6.12
C ALA A 301 66.24 25.02 -7.51
N PRO A 302 65.67 23.82 -7.69
CA PRO A 302 65.02 23.42 -8.91
C PRO A 302 63.72 24.17 -9.10
N ALA A 303 63.46 24.64 -10.33
CA ALA A 303 62.25 25.35 -10.77
C ALA A 303 60.99 24.47 -10.65
N PRO A 304 59.80 25.06 -10.36
CA PRO A 304 58.56 24.31 -10.26
C PRO A 304 58.09 23.82 -11.65
N ALA A 305 57.69 22.54 -11.69
CA ALA A 305 57.11 21.93 -12.87
C ALA A 305 55.72 22.52 -13.19
N ALA A 306 55.49 22.83 -14.45
CA ALA A 306 54.26 23.36 -15.00
C ALA A 306 53.15 22.29 -14.93
N PRO A 307 51.85 22.69 -14.78
CA PRO A 307 50.75 21.76 -14.77
C PRO A 307 50.49 21.24 -16.18
N ALA A 308 50.33 19.93 -16.33
CA ALA A 308 49.84 19.28 -17.54
C ALA A 308 48.34 19.49 -17.67
N GLN A 309 47.90 19.77 -18.90
CA GLN A 309 46.53 19.94 -19.37
C GLN A 309 45.71 18.64 -19.27
#